data_dd8964a1abbe51a2a59b64c9bd47bcc3
#
_entry.id   dd8964a1abbe51a2a59b64c9bd47bcc3
#
_cell.length_a   1.000
_cell.length_b   1.000
_cell.length_c   1.000
_cell.angle_alpha   90.00
_cell.angle_beta   90.00
_cell.angle_gamma   90.00
#
_symmetry.space_group_name_H-M   'P 1'
#
loop_
_entity.id
_entity.type
_entity.pdbx_description
1 polymer ?
#
loop_
_entity_poly.entity_id
_entity_poly.type
_entity_poly.pdbx_seq_one_letter_code
_entity_poly.pdbx_strand_id
1 'polypeptide(L)'
;MINTFHTSYNPPPVPPRAGYSRPLPQMPGTTPLLRFLCVMLLLLMVLTFGGFFYLSQKFSQALAVREQAAAAAAPIKGLAPSSNGPAAHMVLQKEQAGSNKQLVWNEIHSMMLDVDISRARDTLIIKSPGIYFIYSQISFSKHSSSSLKQAVWRKGPNIAKPEEILKSFCSLDSNKPDICTASLSGMINLQEKQELFVTVTNTSLLNKDSCSFGLFKL
;
A
#
# COMPACT_ATOMS: atom_id res chain seq x y z
N MET A 1 -65.00 -17.70 -83.51
CA MET A 1 -64.20 -18.83 -83.86
C MET A 1 -62.76 -18.52 -83.46
N ILE A 2 -62.27 -19.08 -82.36
CA ILE A 2 -60.92 -18.84 -81.87
C ILE A 2 -60.17 -20.21 -81.85
N ASN A 3 -59.19 -20.30 -82.69
CA ASN A 3 -58.37 -21.48 -82.81
C ASN A 3 -57.24 -21.37 -81.83
N THR A 4 -57.15 -22.26 -80.81
CA THR A 4 -56.08 -22.34 -79.89
C THR A 4 -55.20 -23.53 -80.29
N PHE A 5 -54.02 -23.22 -80.86
CA PHE A 5 -52.98 -24.18 -81.08
C PHE A 5 -52.23 -24.44 -79.82
N HIS A 6 -52.34 -25.65 -79.29
CA HIS A 6 -51.44 -26.16 -78.24
C HIS A 6 -50.14 -26.68 -78.88
N THR A 7 -49.05 -25.95 -78.76
CA THR A 7 -47.76 -26.43 -79.08
C THR A 7 -47.17 -27.07 -77.82
N SER A 8 -47.10 -28.37 -77.90
CA SER A 8 -46.42 -29.18 -76.89
C SER A 8 -44.93 -29.06 -77.05
N TYR A 9 -44.27 -28.31 -76.16
CA TYR A 9 -42.84 -28.19 -76.14
C TYR A 9 -42.25 -29.37 -75.34
N ASN A 10 -41.62 -30.30 -75.99
CA ASN A 10 -40.80 -31.32 -75.37
C ASN A 10 -39.39 -30.75 -75.14
N PRO A 11 -38.93 -30.59 -73.91
CA PRO A 11 -37.60 -30.12 -73.69
C PRO A 11 -36.54 -31.21 -74.10
N PRO A 12 -35.39 -30.79 -74.61
CA PRO A 12 -34.38 -31.72 -75.06
C PRO A 12 -33.77 -32.49 -73.87
N PRO A 13 -33.34 -33.76 -74.10
CA PRO A 13 -32.78 -34.60 -73.03
C PRO A 13 -31.52 -33.93 -72.42
N VAL A 14 -31.54 -33.82 -71.10
CA VAL A 14 -30.44 -33.30 -70.30
C VAL A 14 -29.23 -34.28 -70.40
N PRO A 15 -28.03 -33.82 -70.77
CA PRO A 15 -26.88 -34.67 -70.81
C PRO A 15 -26.52 -35.20 -69.42
N PRO A 16 -25.99 -36.42 -69.30
CA PRO A 16 -25.62 -37.04 -68.03
C PRO A 16 -24.56 -36.20 -67.32
N ARG A 17 -24.88 -35.79 -66.10
CA ARG A 17 -24.01 -35.03 -65.23
C ARG A 17 -22.76 -35.85 -64.91
N ALA A 18 -21.64 -35.50 -65.51
CA ALA A 18 -20.38 -36.10 -65.15
C ALA A 18 -20.11 -35.85 -63.67
N GLY A 19 -20.05 -36.95 -62.91
CA GLY A 19 -19.72 -36.92 -61.48
C GLY A 19 -18.31 -36.41 -61.30
N TYR A 20 -18.15 -35.11 -60.98
CA TYR A 20 -16.92 -34.60 -60.44
C TYR A 20 -16.81 -35.13 -58.99
N SER A 21 -16.04 -36.22 -58.83
CA SER A 21 -15.45 -36.55 -57.54
C SER A 21 -14.48 -35.45 -57.16
N ARG A 22 -14.92 -34.50 -56.32
CA ARG A 22 -14.02 -33.55 -55.70
C ARG A 22 -13.00 -34.35 -54.87
N PRO A 23 -11.71 -34.21 -55.16
CA PRO A 23 -10.68 -34.74 -54.26
C PRO A 23 -10.90 -34.03 -52.91
N LEU A 24 -11.02 -34.77 -51.83
CA LEU A 24 -10.97 -34.26 -50.47
C LEU A 24 -9.69 -33.39 -50.36
N PRO A 25 -9.76 -32.16 -49.82
CA PRO A 25 -8.58 -31.36 -49.57
C PRO A 25 -7.69 -32.17 -48.63
N GLN A 26 -6.56 -32.64 -49.13
CA GLN A 26 -5.49 -33.16 -48.28
C GLN A 26 -5.11 -32.03 -47.33
N MET A 27 -5.32 -32.23 -46.03
CA MET A 27 -4.79 -31.33 -45.01
C MET A 27 -3.29 -31.16 -45.27
N PRO A 28 -2.79 -29.93 -45.45
CA PRO A 28 -1.38 -29.74 -45.61
C PRO A 28 -0.69 -30.27 -44.38
N GLY A 29 0.17 -31.27 -44.57
CA GLY A 29 0.96 -31.86 -43.50
C GLY A 29 1.61 -30.70 -42.74
N THR A 30 1.43 -30.70 -41.40
CA THR A 30 1.99 -29.68 -40.53
C THR A 30 3.39 -29.36 -40.92
N THR A 31 3.60 -28.17 -41.50
CA THR A 31 4.91 -27.75 -41.98
C THR A 31 5.92 -27.83 -40.81
N PRO A 32 7.18 -28.21 -41.06
CA PRO A 32 8.18 -28.33 -39.98
C PRO A 32 8.27 -27.08 -39.13
N LEU A 33 7.97 -25.91 -39.70
CA LEU A 33 7.87 -24.63 -39.01
C LEU A 33 6.75 -24.63 -37.93
N LEU A 34 5.57 -25.17 -38.24
CA LEU A 34 4.46 -25.23 -37.30
C LEU A 34 4.79 -26.17 -36.13
N ARG A 35 5.43 -27.30 -36.37
CA ARG A 35 5.91 -28.22 -35.33
C ARG A 35 6.94 -27.56 -34.45
N PHE A 36 7.88 -26.83 -35.02
CA PHE A 36 8.90 -26.07 -34.29
C PHE A 36 8.24 -25.01 -33.39
N LEU A 37 7.25 -24.25 -33.91
CA LEU A 37 6.52 -23.25 -33.15
C LEU A 37 5.76 -23.85 -31.97
N CYS A 38 5.09 -24.98 -32.17
CA CYS A 38 4.40 -25.72 -31.10
C CYS A 38 5.35 -26.18 -29.99
N VAL A 39 6.52 -26.72 -30.37
CA VAL A 39 7.53 -27.16 -29.38
C VAL A 39 8.07 -25.97 -28.60
N MET A 40 8.33 -24.84 -29.25
CA MET A 40 8.78 -23.63 -28.55
C MET A 40 7.74 -23.08 -27.59
N LEU A 41 6.45 -23.08 -27.98
CA LEU A 41 5.35 -22.68 -27.09
C LEU A 41 5.21 -23.60 -25.87
N LEU A 42 5.33 -24.91 -26.08
CA LEU A 42 5.32 -25.86 -24.97
C LEU A 42 6.50 -25.66 -24.02
N LEU A 43 7.69 -25.42 -24.54
CA LEU A 43 8.88 -25.10 -23.73
C LEU A 43 8.68 -23.83 -22.90
N LEU A 44 8.14 -22.76 -23.50
CA LEU A 44 7.83 -21.52 -22.78
C LEU A 44 6.79 -21.74 -21.68
N MET A 45 5.74 -22.55 -21.96
CA MET A 45 4.74 -22.90 -20.97
C MET A 45 5.36 -23.66 -19.78
N VAL A 46 6.21 -24.65 -20.05
CA VAL A 46 6.91 -25.41 -18.99
C VAL A 46 7.81 -24.50 -18.15
N LEU A 47 8.55 -23.59 -18.79
CA LEU A 47 9.42 -22.64 -18.08
C LEU A 47 8.62 -21.66 -17.21
N THR A 48 7.50 -21.13 -17.73
CA THR A 48 6.68 -20.18 -16.98
C THR A 48 5.98 -20.86 -15.79
N PHE A 49 5.37 -22.04 -16.01
CA PHE A 49 4.72 -22.77 -14.91
C PHE A 49 5.73 -23.34 -13.91
N GLY A 50 6.85 -23.86 -14.38
CA GLY A 50 7.93 -24.36 -13.53
C GLY A 50 8.56 -23.24 -12.68
N GLY A 51 8.81 -22.08 -13.29
CA GLY A 51 9.31 -20.90 -12.59
C GLY A 51 8.33 -20.36 -11.55
N PHE A 52 7.05 -20.28 -11.92
CA PHE A 52 6.00 -19.85 -10.97
C PHE A 52 5.86 -20.83 -9.80
N PHE A 53 5.87 -22.14 -10.08
CA PHE A 53 5.78 -23.17 -9.04
C PHE A 53 7.00 -23.13 -8.09
N TYR A 54 8.21 -22.96 -8.65
CA TYR A 54 9.44 -22.82 -7.86
C TYR A 54 9.40 -21.58 -6.96
N LEU A 55 8.98 -20.42 -7.51
CA LEU A 55 8.82 -19.19 -6.73
C LEU A 55 7.74 -19.34 -5.64
N SER A 56 6.62 -19.97 -5.96
CA SER A 56 5.55 -20.26 -5.00
C SER A 56 6.02 -21.15 -3.85
N GLN A 57 6.79 -22.21 -4.14
CA GLN A 57 7.40 -23.02 -3.09
C GLN A 57 8.40 -22.26 -2.23
N LYS A 58 9.25 -21.43 -2.85
CA LYS A 58 10.20 -20.59 -2.09
C LYS A 58 9.49 -19.57 -1.20
N PHE A 59 8.39 -19.00 -1.69
CA PHE A 59 7.57 -18.07 -0.93
C PHE A 59 6.86 -18.77 0.25
N SER A 60 6.32 -19.96 0.01
CA SER A 60 5.70 -20.78 1.07
C SER A 60 6.71 -21.23 2.13
N GLN A 61 7.93 -21.60 1.72
CA GLN A 61 9.00 -21.92 2.66
C GLN A 61 9.44 -20.72 3.49
N ALA A 62 9.54 -19.53 2.87
CA ALA A 62 9.86 -18.29 3.58
C ALA A 62 8.79 -17.90 4.59
N LEU A 63 7.50 -18.13 4.27
CA LEU A 63 6.40 -17.94 5.20
C LEU A 63 6.42 -18.97 6.34
N ALA A 64 6.67 -20.26 6.03
CA ALA A 64 6.75 -21.33 7.02
C ALA A 64 7.93 -21.13 7.99
N VAL A 65 9.09 -20.68 7.49
CA VAL A 65 10.25 -20.31 8.33
C VAL A 65 9.92 -19.12 9.23
N ARG A 66 9.14 -18.15 8.73
CA ARG A 66 8.68 -17.02 9.53
C ARG A 66 7.67 -17.44 10.60
N GLU A 67 6.81 -18.39 10.30
CA GLU A 67 5.83 -18.97 11.23
C GLU A 67 6.51 -19.87 12.28
N GLN A 68 7.54 -20.65 11.87
CA GLN A 68 8.36 -21.44 12.81
C GLN A 68 9.27 -20.55 13.68
N ALA A 69 9.81 -19.46 13.15
CA ALA A 69 10.51 -18.47 13.95
C ALA A 69 9.59 -17.76 14.93
N ALA A 70 8.32 -17.53 14.55
CA ALA A 70 7.29 -17.03 15.46
C ALA A 70 6.86 -18.08 16.50
N ALA A 71 6.88 -19.37 16.16
CA ALA A 71 6.54 -20.47 17.08
C ALA A 71 7.73 -20.89 17.99
N ALA A 72 8.97 -20.71 17.55
CA ALA A 72 10.18 -20.96 18.36
C ALA A 72 10.53 -19.78 19.28
N ALA A 73 9.96 -18.59 19.05
CA ALA A 73 9.85 -17.58 20.08
C ALA A 73 8.83 -18.09 21.09
N ALA A 74 9.30 -18.85 22.09
CA ALA A 74 8.50 -19.20 23.25
C ALA A 74 7.74 -17.94 23.68
N PRO A 75 6.41 -18.00 23.89
CA PRO A 75 5.69 -16.83 24.31
C PRO A 75 6.32 -16.41 25.63
N ILE A 76 7.03 -15.28 25.63
CA ILE A 76 7.28 -14.55 26.85
C ILE A 76 5.89 -14.24 27.36
N LYS A 77 5.39 -15.09 28.26
CA LYS A 77 4.12 -14.87 28.95
C LYS A 77 4.25 -13.50 29.63
N GLY A 78 3.76 -12.48 28.99
CA GLY A 78 3.81 -11.12 29.48
C GLY A 78 3.82 -10.03 28.41
N LEU A 79 4.06 -10.36 27.12
CA LEU A 79 4.08 -9.37 26.03
C LEU A 79 3.10 -9.69 24.88
N ALA A 80 1.95 -10.32 25.19
CA ALA A 80 0.80 -10.14 24.31
C ALA A 80 0.41 -8.65 24.46
N PRO A 81 0.43 -7.83 23.38
CA PRO A 81 -0.18 -6.52 23.46
C PRO A 81 -1.61 -6.78 23.93
N SER A 82 -1.93 -6.32 25.15
CA SER A 82 -3.32 -6.36 25.59
C SER A 82 -4.06 -5.59 24.50
N SER A 83 -4.99 -6.22 23.81
CA SER A 83 -5.74 -5.62 22.71
C SER A 83 -6.51 -4.34 23.13
N ASN A 84 -6.35 -3.93 24.39
CA ASN A 84 -6.97 -2.80 25.06
C ASN A 84 -5.96 -1.89 25.77
N GLY A 85 -4.66 -1.95 25.46
CA GLY A 85 -3.66 -1.06 26.04
C GLY A 85 -3.80 0.38 25.55
N PRO A 86 -3.26 1.38 26.29
CA PRO A 86 -3.24 2.78 25.87
C PRO A 86 -2.67 2.94 24.46
N ALA A 87 -3.41 3.62 23.58
CA ALA A 87 -3.01 3.87 22.21
C ALA A 87 -3.61 5.18 21.68
N ALA A 88 -2.89 5.84 20.78
CA ALA A 88 -3.41 6.99 20.05
C ALA A 88 -2.88 6.99 18.61
N HIS A 89 -3.75 7.31 17.66
CA HIS A 89 -3.39 7.62 16.28
C HIS A 89 -4.04 8.94 15.89
N MET A 90 -3.23 9.94 15.66
CA MET A 90 -3.63 11.32 15.41
C MET A 90 -3.47 11.65 13.93
N VAL A 91 -4.49 12.24 13.36
CA VAL A 91 -4.51 12.79 11.99
C VAL A 91 -4.41 14.31 12.06
N LEU A 92 -3.64 14.90 11.18
CA LEU A 92 -3.41 16.34 11.18
C LEU A 92 -4.71 17.11 10.90
N GLN A 93 -4.94 18.19 11.66
CA GLN A 93 -6.01 19.12 11.33
C GLN A 93 -5.65 19.95 10.10
N LYS A 94 -6.58 20.08 9.15
CA LYS A 94 -6.35 20.80 7.88
C LYS A 94 -6.03 22.29 8.11
N GLU A 95 -6.65 22.90 9.10
CA GLU A 95 -6.38 24.27 9.48
C GLU A 95 -5.44 24.30 10.69
N GLN A 96 -4.19 24.63 10.45
CA GLN A 96 -3.21 24.84 11.50
C GLN A 96 -3.34 26.26 12.04
N ALA A 97 -3.63 26.41 13.33
CA ALA A 97 -3.80 27.71 13.94
C ALA A 97 -2.46 28.41 14.16
N GLY A 98 -2.24 29.52 13.45
CA GLY A 98 -1.17 30.48 13.75
C GLY A 98 0.22 30.11 13.26
N SER A 99 1.19 30.95 13.63
CA SER A 99 2.62 30.81 13.32
C SER A 99 3.35 29.79 14.20
N ASN A 100 2.65 29.05 15.02
CA ASN A 100 3.22 28.04 15.90
C ASN A 100 3.74 26.85 15.09
N LYS A 101 4.97 26.46 15.37
CA LYS A 101 5.61 25.27 14.79
C LYS A 101 5.01 23.96 15.32
N GLN A 102 4.19 24.02 16.36
CA GLN A 102 3.51 22.87 16.99
C GLN A 102 2.27 22.48 16.18
N LEU A 103 2.09 21.18 15.95
CA LEU A 103 0.99 20.65 15.14
C LEU A 103 -0.29 20.50 15.96
N VAL A 104 -1.42 20.83 15.33
CA VAL A 104 -2.77 20.64 15.87
C VAL A 104 -3.43 19.45 15.18
N TRP A 105 -4.08 18.59 15.96
CA TRP A 105 -4.63 17.32 15.53
C TRP A 105 -6.15 17.37 15.38
N ASN A 106 -6.68 16.58 14.46
CA ASN A 106 -8.11 16.45 14.25
C ASN A 106 -8.66 15.38 15.19
N GLU A 107 -9.42 15.77 16.18
CA GLU A 107 -9.98 14.86 17.18
C GLU A 107 -10.99 13.87 16.57
N ILE A 108 -11.82 14.34 15.62
CA ILE A 108 -12.90 13.52 15.02
C ILE A 108 -12.33 12.35 14.18
N HIS A 109 -11.21 12.55 13.50
CA HIS A 109 -10.58 11.54 12.64
C HIS A 109 -9.43 10.82 13.32
N SER A 110 -9.20 11.09 14.60
CA SER A 110 -8.16 10.46 15.40
C SER A 110 -8.75 9.36 16.30
N MET A 111 -7.95 8.36 16.61
CA MET A 111 -8.30 7.29 17.54
C MET A 111 -7.50 7.48 18.81
N MET A 112 -8.18 7.45 19.94
CA MET A 112 -7.56 7.54 21.27
C MET A 112 -8.17 6.50 22.20
N LEU A 113 -7.33 5.75 22.87
CA LEU A 113 -7.70 4.76 23.87
C LEU A 113 -6.80 4.94 25.09
N ASP A 114 -7.38 5.30 26.22
CA ASP A 114 -6.68 5.55 27.51
C ASP A 114 -5.51 6.55 27.42
N VAL A 115 -5.64 7.52 26.50
CA VAL A 115 -4.75 8.68 26.30
C VAL A 115 -5.63 9.90 26.14
N ASP A 116 -5.27 11.02 26.74
CA ASP A 116 -6.01 12.28 26.61
C ASP A 116 -5.33 13.22 25.59
N ILE A 117 -6.10 14.16 25.09
CA ILE A 117 -5.59 15.27 24.26
C ILE A 117 -5.85 16.60 24.98
N SER A 118 -4.93 17.56 24.83
CA SER A 118 -5.10 18.92 25.34
C SER A 118 -6.29 19.63 24.70
N ARG A 119 -6.83 20.65 25.36
CA ARG A 119 -7.90 21.48 24.81
C ARG A 119 -7.51 22.17 23.49
N ALA A 120 -6.22 22.49 23.33
CA ALA A 120 -5.69 23.03 22.08
C ALA A 120 -5.52 21.97 21.00
N ARG A 121 -5.72 20.69 21.31
CA ARG A 121 -5.57 19.54 20.40
C ARG A 121 -4.16 19.42 19.78
N ASP A 122 -3.17 19.87 20.49
CA ASP A 122 -1.78 19.93 20.04
C ASP A 122 -0.84 19.01 20.84
N THR A 123 -1.35 18.40 21.92
CA THR A 123 -0.54 17.65 22.89
C THR A 123 -1.30 16.40 23.37
N LEU A 124 -0.66 15.24 23.33
CA LEU A 124 -1.15 14.00 23.96
C LEU A 124 -0.69 13.93 25.40
N ILE A 125 -1.58 13.47 26.30
CA ILE A 125 -1.36 13.38 27.74
C ILE A 125 -1.41 11.90 28.14
N ILE A 126 -0.33 11.42 28.75
CA ILE A 126 -0.20 10.02 29.17
C ILE A 126 -0.92 9.81 30.51
N LYS A 127 -1.84 8.83 30.55
CA LYS A 127 -2.55 8.41 31.77
C LYS A 127 -1.83 7.29 32.50
N SER A 128 -1.34 6.32 31.77
CA SER A 128 -0.73 5.11 32.33
C SER A 128 0.77 5.08 32.09
N PRO A 129 1.63 4.96 33.12
CA PRO A 129 3.07 4.89 32.92
C PRO A 129 3.47 3.58 32.23
N GLY A 130 4.59 3.58 31.48
CA GLY A 130 5.12 2.39 30.81
C GLY A 130 5.97 2.69 29.60
N ILE A 131 6.35 1.63 28.89
CA ILE A 131 7.09 1.73 27.64
C ILE A 131 6.11 1.88 26.50
N TYR A 132 6.29 2.93 25.68
CA TYR A 132 5.47 3.23 24.53
C TYR A 132 6.30 3.21 23.26
N PHE A 133 5.73 2.61 22.22
CA PHE A 133 6.22 2.81 20.87
C PHE A 133 5.56 4.09 20.32
N ILE A 134 6.39 5.04 19.93
CA ILE A 134 5.96 6.34 19.37
C ILE A 134 6.35 6.37 17.92
N TYR A 135 5.48 6.90 17.06
CA TYR A 135 5.77 7.11 15.63
C TYR A 135 5.19 8.44 15.16
N SER A 136 5.84 9.04 14.19
CA SER A 136 5.35 10.23 13.50
C SER A 136 5.79 10.22 12.05
N GLN A 137 4.89 10.59 11.16
CA GLN A 137 5.14 10.76 9.75
C GLN A 137 4.61 12.12 9.31
N ILE A 138 5.48 12.97 8.81
CA ILE A 138 5.14 14.31 8.35
C ILE A 138 5.62 14.49 6.92
N SER A 139 4.71 14.81 6.03
CA SER A 139 4.99 15.04 4.61
C SER A 139 4.95 16.55 4.29
N PHE A 140 5.90 16.97 3.50
CA PHE A 140 6.03 18.34 3.02
C PHE A 140 5.91 18.35 1.49
N SER A 141 5.17 19.30 0.94
CA SER A 141 4.82 19.33 -0.49
C SER A 141 5.24 20.60 -1.23
N LYS A 142 5.98 21.47 -0.58
CA LYS A 142 6.44 22.74 -1.18
C LYS A 142 7.95 22.86 -1.09
N HIS A 143 8.53 23.48 -2.09
CA HIS A 143 9.97 23.74 -2.14
C HIS A 143 10.44 24.57 -0.94
N SER A 144 11.53 24.12 -0.36
CA SER A 144 12.28 24.85 0.64
C SER A 144 13.77 24.65 0.38
N SER A 145 14.52 25.72 0.38
CA SER A 145 16.00 25.69 0.29
C SER A 145 16.66 25.19 1.58
N SER A 146 15.90 25.00 2.64
CA SER A 146 16.39 24.56 3.94
C SER A 146 15.89 23.14 4.25
N SER A 147 16.69 22.41 5.01
CA SER A 147 16.31 21.13 5.56
C SER A 147 15.05 21.25 6.41
N LEU A 148 14.07 20.38 6.14
CA LEU A 148 12.80 20.32 6.85
C LEU A 148 12.91 19.33 8.00
N LYS A 149 12.60 19.80 9.20
CA LYS A 149 12.69 19.01 10.44
C LYS A 149 11.30 18.76 11.00
N GLN A 150 11.06 17.54 11.49
CA GLN A 150 10.06 17.23 12.50
C GLN A 150 10.73 16.80 13.80
N ALA A 151 10.10 17.08 14.93
CA ALA A 151 10.57 16.61 16.23
C ALA A 151 9.39 16.31 17.15
N VAL A 152 9.51 15.22 17.92
CA VAL A 152 8.62 14.88 19.02
C VAL A 152 9.27 15.37 20.31
N TRP A 153 8.49 16.06 21.09
CA TRP A 153 8.89 16.66 22.36
C TRP A 153 8.13 16.04 23.50
N ARG A 154 8.77 15.94 24.63
CA ARG A 154 8.19 15.53 25.91
C ARG A 154 8.28 16.67 26.92
N LYS A 155 7.18 16.91 27.66
CA LYS A 155 7.14 17.75 28.85
C LYS A 155 6.38 17.03 29.97
N GLY A 156 6.50 17.49 31.21
CA GLY A 156 5.80 16.89 32.32
C GLY A 156 6.20 17.47 33.66
N PRO A 157 5.55 17.03 34.76
CA PRO A 157 5.75 17.61 36.09
C PRO A 157 7.19 17.62 36.58
N ASN A 158 7.97 16.60 36.18
CA ASN A 158 9.36 16.44 36.62
C ASN A 158 10.39 16.86 35.54
N ILE A 159 9.93 17.55 34.50
CA ILE A 159 10.78 17.99 33.38
C ILE A 159 10.77 19.52 33.36
N ALA A 160 11.88 20.13 33.78
CA ALA A 160 11.98 21.60 33.92
C ALA A 160 11.80 22.35 32.59
N LYS A 161 12.19 21.75 31.45
CA LYS A 161 12.01 22.31 30.09
C LYS A 161 11.61 21.20 29.14
N PRO A 162 10.79 21.48 28.12
CA PRO A 162 10.49 20.48 27.10
C PRO A 162 11.76 19.88 26.51
N GLU A 163 11.76 18.55 26.37
CA GLU A 163 12.87 17.76 25.88
C GLU A 163 12.54 17.18 24.50
N GLU A 164 13.43 17.35 23.54
CA GLU A 164 13.33 16.72 22.22
C GLU A 164 13.73 15.25 22.35
N ILE A 165 12.76 14.33 22.19
CA ILE A 165 12.99 12.89 22.38
C ILE A 165 13.23 12.15 21.06
N LEU A 166 12.65 12.61 19.96
CA LEU A 166 12.83 12.05 18.62
C LEU A 166 12.85 13.18 17.59
N LYS A 167 13.66 13.00 16.55
CA LYS A 167 13.70 13.94 15.41
C LYS A 167 14.01 13.24 14.11
N SER A 168 13.53 13.81 13.02
CA SER A 168 13.83 13.40 11.67
C SER A 168 13.90 14.59 10.74
N PHE A 169 14.65 14.41 9.66
CA PHE A 169 14.86 15.46 8.66
C PHE A 169 14.54 14.92 7.28
N CYS A 170 14.08 15.79 6.40
CA CYS A 170 14.07 15.52 4.99
C CYS A 170 14.40 16.80 4.21
N SER A 171 14.83 16.63 2.98
CA SER A 171 15.14 17.75 2.08
C SER A 171 14.40 17.57 0.77
N LEU A 172 13.84 18.66 0.26
CA LEU A 172 13.23 18.71 -1.06
C LEU A 172 14.30 19.17 -2.06
N ASP A 173 14.45 18.42 -3.15
CA ASP A 173 15.30 18.83 -4.26
C ASP A 173 14.63 19.99 -5.00
N SER A 174 15.39 21.07 -5.24
CA SER A 174 14.91 22.26 -5.94
C SER A 174 14.49 22.00 -7.39
N ASN A 175 14.92 20.89 -7.97
CA ASN A 175 14.72 20.55 -9.38
C ASN A 175 13.52 19.63 -9.65
N LYS A 176 12.84 19.13 -8.60
CA LYS A 176 11.69 18.25 -8.74
C LYS A 176 10.55 18.72 -7.84
N PRO A 177 9.29 18.74 -8.34
CA PRO A 177 8.11 19.06 -7.53
C PRO A 177 7.76 17.84 -6.68
N ASP A 178 8.58 17.50 -5.70
CA ASP A 178 8.44 16.25 -4.96
C ASP A 178 7.89 16.49 -3.56
N ILE A 179 7.24 15.46 -3.05
CA ILE A 179 6.85 15.34 -1.65
C ILE A 179 8.04 14.74 -0.90
N CYS A 180 8.41 15.35 0.21
CA CYS A 180 9.40 14.81 1.12
C CYS A 180 8.71 14.37 2.40
N THR A 181 8.95 13.16 2.83
CA THR A 181 8.37 12.60 4.05
C THR A 181 9.45 12.34 5.09
N ALA A 182 9.37 13.07 6.19
CA ALA A 182 10.14 12.80 7.38
C ALA A 182 9.38 11.77 8.23
N SER A 183 10.00 10.63 8.52
CA SER A 183 9.43 9.59 9.38
C SER A 183 10.35 9.35 10.56
N LEU A 184 9.77 9.10 11.71
CA LEU A 184 10.49 8.73 12.93
C LEU A 184 9.69 7.73 13.76
N SER A 185 10.39 6.93 14.54
CA SER A 185 9.80 6.06 15.54
C SER A 185 10.80 5.73 16.63
N GLY A 186 10.31 5.34 17.80
CA GLY A 186 11.16 4.92 18.91
C GLY A 186 10.37 4.39 20.09
N MET A 187 11.05 3.68 20.98
CA MET A 187 10.51 3.19 22.25
C MET A 187 10.96 4.11 23.37
N ILE A 188 10.01 4.65 24.12
CA ILE A 188 10.25 5.62 25.19
C ILE A 188 9.51 5.20 26.45
N ASN A 189 10.19 5.24 27.58
CA ASN A 189 9.51 5.08 28.88
C ASN A 189 8.85 6.39 29.26
N LEU A 190 7.51 6.36 29.38
CA LEU A 190 6.69 7.51 29.72
C LEU A 190 6.07 7.34 31.10
N GLN A 191 5.92 8.47 31.80
CA GLN A 191 5.28 8.54 33.11
C GLN A 191 3.89 9.16 32.99
N GLU A 192 3.06 8.91 33.99
CA GLU A 192 1.76 9.57 34.10
C GLU A 192 1.88 11.11 34.05
N LYS A 193 0.95 11.77 33.38
CA LYS A 193 0.90 13.23 33.18
C LYS A 193 2.06 13.79 32.35
N GLN A 194 2.88 12.94 31.74
CA GLN A 194 3.77 13.42 30.69
C GLN A 194 2.97 13.75 29.43
N GLU A 195 3.44 14.76 28.74
CA GLU A 195 2.79 15.32 27.57
C GLU A 195 3.72 15.23 26.37
N LEU A 196 3.17 14.81 25.22
CA LEU A 196 3.89 14.67 23.96
C LEU A 196 3.29 15.59 22.91
N PHE A 197 4.13 16.28 22.19
CA PHE A 197 3.72 17.14 21.09
C PHE A 197 4.74 17.09 19.93
N VAL A 198 4.26 17.40 18.74
CA VAL A 198 5.07 17.39 17.51
C VAL A 198 5.27 18.82 17.02
N THR A 199 6.49 19.13 16.64
CA THR A 199 6.82 20.39 15.99
C THR A 199 7.44 20.16 14.61
N VAL A 200 7.29 21.15 13.73
CA VAL A 200 7.90 21.16 12.41
C VAL A 200 8.61 22.49 12.14
N THR A 201 9.52 22.48 11.20
CA THR A 201 10.25 23.71 10.81
C THR A 201 9.28 24.77 10.29
N ASN A 202 8.32 24.38 9.44
CA ASN A 202 7.36 25.29 8.84
C ASN A 202 6.04 24.56 8.53
N THR A 203 4.96 25.02 9.12
CA THR A 203 3.61 24.44 8.94
C THR A 203 2.98 24.77 7.58
N SER A 204 3.43 25.85 6.90
CA SER A 204 2.91 26.22 5.58
C SER A 204 3.33 25.29 4.45
N LEU A 205 4.35 24.46 4.70
CA LEU A 205 4.90 23.51 3.74
C LEU A 205 4.31 22.11 3.88
N LEU A 206 3.40 21.89 4.83
CA LEU A 206 2.83 20.57 5.11
C LEU A 206 1.91 20.09 3.99
N ASN A 207 2.08 18.82 3.62
CA ASN A 207 1.04 18.07 2.94
C ASN A 207 0.07 17.50 3.99
N LYS A 208 -1.03 18.20 4.19
CA LYS A 208 -1.94 17.99 5.32
C LYS A 208 -2.67 16.64 5.29
N ASP A 209 -2.76 15.99 4.13
CA ASP A 209 -3.45 14.71 3.96
C ASP A 209 -2.55 13.50 4.27
N SER A 210 -1.24 13.74 4.50
CA SER A 210 -0.24 12.67 4.69
C SER A 210 0.59 12.87 5.96
N CYS A 211 -0.03 13.41 7.02
CA CYS A 211 0.63 13.63 8.29
C CYS A 211 -0.09 12.90 9.42
N SER A 212 0.67 12.10 10.16
CA SER A 212 0.15 11.36 11.32
C SER A 212 1.16 11.32 12.47
N PHE A 213 0.63 11.15 13.67
CA PHE A 213 1.40 10.95 14.90
C PHE A 213 0.66 9.95 15.78
N GLY A 214 1.37 9.03 16.37
CA GLY A 214 0.73 8.07 17.24
C GLY A 214 1.67 7.41 18.23
N LEU A 215 1.05 6.68 19.15
CA LEU A 215 1.73 5.87 20.15
C LEU A 215 0.87 4.69 20.56
N PHE A 216 1.50 3.65 21.08
CA PHE A 216 0.85 2.57 21.78
C PHE A 216 1.77 2.00 22.85
N LYS A 217 1.19 1.57 23.96
CA LYS A 217 1.91 0.95 25.06
C LYS A 217 2.29 -0.48 24.69
N LEU A 218 3.52 -0.85 25.00
CA LEU A 218 4.06 -2.21 24.81
C LEU A 218 3.75 -3.12 26.01
#